data_61990c9dcf74f6258a8859440f806f1e
#
_entry.id   61990c9dcf74f6258a8859440f806f1e
#
_cell.length_a   1.000
_cell.length_b   1.000
_cell.length_c   1.000
_cell.angle_alpha   90.00
_cell.angle_beta   90.00
_cell.angle_gamma   90.00
#
_symmetry.space_group_name_H-M   'P 1'
#
loop_
_entity.id
_entity.type
_entity.pdbx_description
1 polymer ?
#
loop_
_entity_poly.entity_id
_entity_poly.type
_entity_poly.pdbx_seq_one_letter_code
_entity_poly.pdbx_strand_id
1 'polypeptide(L)' 'MTKEQRRATKDYFQALANLSDRYLFENMSNREYVEQRSAIEVNYLKILYNK' A
#
# COMPACT_ATOMS: atom_id res chain seq x y z
N MET A 1 -6.14 -7.24 17.27
CA MET A 1 -6.04 -7.31 15.80
C MET A 1 -6.27 -8.74 15.33
N THR A 2 -7.15 -8.93 14.36
CA THR A 2 -7.43 -10.24 13.83
C THR A 2 -6.28 -10.75 12.96
N LYS A 3 -6.30 -12.05 12.66
CA LYS A 3 -5.31 -12.65 11.77
C LYS A 3 -5.34 -12.02 10.37
N GLU A 4 -6.54 -11.74 9.88
CA GLU A 4 -6.74 -11.08 8.58
C GLU A 4 -6.18 -9.67 8.58
N GLN A 5 -6.40 -8.92 9.66
CA GLN A 5 -5.87 -7.55 9.78
C GLN A 5 -4.35 -7.54 9.87
N ARG A 6 -3.75 -8.50 10.55
CA ARG A 6 -2.29 -8.63 10.62
C ARG A 6 -1.70 -8.89 9.25
N ARG A 7 -2.34 -9.79 8.50
CA ARG A 7 -1.91 -10.10 7.14
C ARG A 7 -2.03 -8.89 6.24
N ALA A 8 -3.14 -8.16 6.34
CA ALA A 8 -3.35 -6.94 5.57
C ALA A 8 -2.29 -5.89 5.89
N THR A 9 -1.92 -5.75 7.16
CA THR A 9 -0.89 -4.80 7.59
C THR A 9 0.47 -5.17 6.98
N LYS A 10 0.81 -6.44 7.00
CA LYS A 10 2.05 -6.92 6.42
C LYS A 10 2.08 -6.66 4.90
N ASP A 11 0.99 -6.99 4.23
CA ASP A 11 0.87 -6.77 2.80
C ASP A 11 0.93 -5.28 2.45
N TYR A 12 0.34 -4.44 3.29
CA TYR A 12 0.37 -2.99 3.11
C TYR A 12 1.81 -2.46 3.13
N PHE A 13 2.58 -2.84 4.15
CA PHE A 13 3.97 -2.39 4.24
C PHE A 13 4.81 -2.94 3.10
N GLN A 14 4.57 -4.17 2.70
CA GLN A 14 5.28 -4.77 1.56
C GLN A 14 4.96 -4.01 0.26
N ALA A 15 3.69 -3.66 0.06
CA ALA A 15 3.29 -2.91 -1.12
C ALA A 15 3.92 -1.52 -1.15
N LEU A 16 3.99 -0.85 0.00
CA LEU A 16 4.63 0.46 0.09
C LEU A 16 6.13 0.37 -0.22
N ALA A 17 6.81 -0.66 0.29
CA ALA A 17 8.22 -0.86 0.03
C ALA A 17 8.47 -1.09 -1.46
N ASN A 18 7.65 -1.94 -2.09
CA ASN A 18 7.76 -2.21 -3.52
C ASN A 18 7.52 -0.94 -4.34
N LEU A 19 6.54 -0.15 -3.94
CA LEU A 19 6.24 1.10 -4.63
C LEU A 19 7.39 2.10 -4.52
N SER A 20 8.00 2.21 -3.33
CA SER A 20 9.16 3.07 -3.13
C SER A 20 10.32 2.67 -4.03
N ASP A 21 10.59 1.37 -4.13
CA ASP A 21 11.64 0.85 -4.99
C ASP A 21 11.37 1.21 -6.46
N ARG A 22 10.13 1.05 -6.89
CA ARG A 22 9.76 1.38 -8.26
C ARG A 22 9.91 2.87 -8.53
N TYR A 23 9.52 3.69 -7.56
CA TYR A 23 9.65 5.14 -7.68
C TYR A 23 11.11 5.56 -7.88
N LEU A 24 12.02 4.93 -7.12
CA LEU A 24 13.43 5.27 -7.18
C LEU A 24 14.13 4.71 -8.41
N PHE A 25 13.82 3.48 -8.81
CA PHE A 25 14.57 2.78 -9.85
C PHE A 25 13.92 2.81 -11.23
N GLU A 26 12.63 3.10 -11.31
CA GLU A 26 11.91 3.14 -12.59
C GLU A 26 11.50 4.55 -13.02
N ASN A 27 12.01 5.57 -12.34
CA ASN A 27 11.69 6.97 -12.64
C ASN A 27 10.19 7.27 -12.68
N MET A 28 9.46 6.68 -11.75
CA MET A 28 8.03 6.93 -11.64
C MET A 28 7.76 8.40 -11.33
N SER A 29 6.76 9.00 -11.96
CA SER A 29 6.40 10.38 -11.67
C SER A 29 5.81 10.51 -10.27
N ASN A 30 5.92 11.70 -9.67
CA ASN A 30 5.33 11.97 -8.36
C ASN A 30 3.82 11.71 -8.35
N ARG A 31 3.15 12.11 -9.43
CA ARG A 31 1.71 11.94 -9.56
C ARG A 31 1.33 10.47 -9.54
N GLU A 32 2.03 9.66 -10.32
CA GLU A 32 1.78 8.23 -10.39
C GLU A 32 2.05 7.57 -9.04
N TYR A 33 3.13 7.97 -8.37
CA TYR A 33 3.46 7.47 -7.04
C TYR A 33 2.33 7.75 -6.06
N VAL A 34 1.84 8.98 -6.02
CA VAL A 34 0.76 9.38 -5.11
C VAL A 34 -0.53 8.61 -5.41
N GLU A 35 -0.86 8.44 -6.68
CA GLU A 35 -2.05 7.69 -7.07
C GLU A 35 -1.99 6.24 -6.62
N GLN A 36 -0.86 5.58 -6.85
CA GLN A 36 -0.69 4.19 -6.45
C GLN A 36 -0.66 4.03 -4.93
N ARG A 37 -0.01 4.95 -4.25
CA ARG A 37 0.03 4.94 -2.80
C ARG A 37 -1.37 5.10 -2.21
N SER A 38 -2.16 6.01 -2.76
CA SER A 38 -3.54 6.20 -2.31
C SER A 38 -4.38 4.95 -2.49
N ALA A 39 -4.22 4.25 -3.61
CA ALA A 39 -4.94 2.99 -3.86
C ALA A 39 -4.58 1.94 -2.82
N ILE A 40 -3.29 1.83 -2.48
CA ILE A 40 -2.81 0.88 -1.48
C ILE A 40 -3.42 1.21 -0.11
N GLU A 41 -3.43 2.49 0.26
CA GLU A 41 -3.99 2.93 1.54
C GLU A 41 -5.49 2.66 1.62
N VAL A 42 -6.23 2.96 0.56
CA VAL A 42 -7.68 2.74 0.53
C VAL A 42 -8.01 1.26 0.71
N ASN A 43 -7.30 0.39 0.00
CA ASN A 43 -7.52 -1.05 0.13
C ASN A 43 -7.23 -1.54 1.54
N TYR A 44 -6.17 -1.05 2.15
CA TYR A 44 -5.80 -1.41 3.50
C TYR A 44 -6.86 -0.96 4.51
N LEU A 45 -7.33 0.29 4.38
CA LEU A 45 -8.34 0.83 5.27
C LEU A 45 -9.66 0.09 5.14
N LYS A 46 -10.03 -0.35 3.94
CA LYS A 46 -11.24 -1.16 3.75
C LYS A 46 -11.17 -2.46 4.54
N ILE A 47 -10.02 -3.08 4.58
CA ILE A 47 -9.84 -4.33 5.32
C ILE A 47 -9.89 -4.07 6.82
N LEU A 48 -9.25 -3.00 7.29
CA LEU A 48 -9.23 -2.65 8.72
C LEU A 48 -10.61 -2.30 9.26
N TYR A 49 -11.39 -1.57 8.49
CA TYR A 49 -12.69 -1.05 8.94
C TYR A 49 -13.89 -1.79 8.38
N ASN A 50 -13.64 -2.84 7.63
CA ASN A 50 -14.71 -3.69 7.13
C ASN A 50 -15.20 -4.60 8.26
N LYS A 51 -16.50 -4.54 8.52
CA LYS A 51 -17.09 -5.37 9.58
C LYS A 51 -17.73 -6.60 9.00
#